data_b0d1821dc23292fdc2473859b6360660
#
_entry.id   b0d1821dc23292fdc2473859b6360660
#
_cell.length_a   1.000
_cell.length_b   1.000
_cell.length_c   1.000
_cell.angle_alpha   90.00
_cell.angle_beta   90.00
_cell.angle_gamma   90.00
#
_symmetry.space_group_name_H-M   'P 1'
#
loop_
_entity.id
_entity.type
_entity.pdbx_description
1 polymer ?
#
loop_
_entity_poly.entity_id
_entity_poly.type
_entity_poly.pdbx_seq_one_letter_code
_entity_poly.pdbx_strand_id
1 'polypeptide(L)'
;NMATSSRYSPKKTVAFFSLEMSKLQLARRVISNATLIDHEKLRTGEIDMSDWEVLFNFYRETLRGSRFIVDESSTITVAEMKAKLRREKDLGCIIIDYLQLMGSGSTDNRVQEIAEYTRAIKLMAKELNVPVILLSQLSRSITKREDKTPQLSDLRDSGSIEQDADVVLFLDRPETHTPNTPKKNIMEVYISKNRHGRTGKIELLWDGTHTSIKSIDRAPVPEGI
;
A
#
# COMPACT_ATOMS: atom_id res chain seq x y z
N ASN A 1 -1.13 2.44 -10.67
CA ASN A 1 -0.34 3.11 -11.71
C ASN A 1 0.70 2.22 -12.40
N MET A 2 1.43 1.32 -11.72
CA MET A 2 2.43 0.44 -12.38
C MET A 2 1.83 -0.50 -13.42
N ALA A 3 0.67 -1.11 -13.12
CA ALA A 3 -0.01 -2.03 -14.05
C ALA A 3 -0.72 -1.31 -15.20
N THR A 4 -1.05 -0.04 -15.03
CA THR A 4 -1.91 0.71 -15.93
C THR A 4 -1.20 1.88 -16.63
N SER A 5 -0.10 2.38 -16.08
CA SER A 5 0.58 3.57 -16.59
C SER A 5 1.29 3.33 -17.92
N SER A 6 1.12 4.25 -18.86
CA SER A 6 1.85 4.29 -20.13
C SER A 6 3.37 4.51 -19.97
N ARG A 7 3.82 4.95 -18.79
CA ARG A 7 5.25 5.11 -18.50
C ARG A 7 6.01 3.78 -18.48
N TYR A 8 5.29 2.67 -18.30
CA TYR A 8 5.86 1.31 -18.32
C TYR A 8 5.37 0.60 -19.58
N SER A 9 6.17 0.61 -20.62
CA SER A 9 5.91 -0.16 -21.84
C SER A 9 7.04 -1.19 -22.00
N PRO A 10 6.74 -2.52 -22.00
CA PRO A 10 5.43 -3.12 -21.80
C PRO A 10 4.89 -2.96 -20.36
N LYS A 11 3.55 -3.01 -20.21
CA LYS A 11 2.90 -2.96 -18.90
C LYS A 11 3.40 -4.12 -18.03
N LYS A 12 3.82 -3.82 -16.81
CA LYS A 12 4.32 -4.81 -15.85
C LYS A 12 3.16 -5.43 -15.07
N THR A 13 3.29 -6.70 -14.73
CA THR A 13 2.37 -7.40 -13.83
C THR A 13 2.56 -6.89 -12.40
N VAL A 14 1.47 -6.49 -11.75
CA VAL A 14 1.45 -6.20 -10.31
C VAL A 14 0.69 -7.32 -9.61
N ALA A 15 1.35 -7.98 -8.67
CA ALA A 15 0.74 -9.02 -7.85
C ALA A 15 0.36 -8.44 -6.47
N PHE A 16 -0.88 -8.64 -6.07
CA PHE A 16 -1.41 -8.18 -4.79
C PHE A 16 -1.92 -9.39 -3.99
N PHE A 17 -1.29 -9.69 -2.88
CA PHE A 17 -1.73 -10.68 -1.91
C PHE A 17 -2.53 -9.96 -0.82
N SER A 18 -3.84 -10.16 -0.84
CA SER A 18 -4.77 -9.54 0.09
C SER A 18 -5.21 -10.56 1.13
N LEU A 19 -4.68 -10.47 2.32
CA LEU A 19 -4.97 -11.40 3.41
C LEU A 19 -6.21 -10.96 4.21
N GLU A 20 -6.64 -9.71 4.06
CA GLU A 20 -7.77 -9.13 4.77
C GLU A 20 -8.97 -8.85 3.85
N MET A 21 -8.72 -8.29 2.69
CA MET A 21 -9.77 -7.77 1.80
C MET A 21 -10.07 -8.72 0.64
N SER A 22 -11.34 -8.85 0.28
CA SER A 22 -11.73 -9.57 -0.92
C SER A 22 -11.33 -8.84 -2.21
N LYS A 23 -11.20 -9.60 -3.31
CA LYS A 23 -10.95 -9.04 -4.66
C LYS A 23 -11.94 -7.94 -5.03
N LEU A 24 -13.22 -8.14 -4.67
CA LEU A 24 -14.27 -7.18 -4.97
C LEU A 24 -14.07 -5.86 -4.22
N GLN A 25 -13.69 -5.91 -2.94
CA GLN A 25 -13.41 -4.72 -2.15
C GLN A 25 -12.20 -3.94 -2.71
N LEU A 26 -11.14 -4.65 -3.09
CA LEU A 26 -9.97 -4.04 -3.73
C LEU A 26 -10.33 -3.42 -5.09
N ALA A 27 -11.10 -4.14 -5.92
CA ALA A 27 -11.54 -3.63 -7.22
C ALA A 27 -12.33 -2.32 -7.08
N ARG A 28 -13.28 -2.26 -6.14
CA ARG A 28 -14.05 -1.04 -5.85
C ARG A 28 -13.15 0.13 -5.45
N ARG A 29 -12.15 -0.10 -4.58
CA ARG A 29 -11.18 0.94 -4.20
C ARG A 29 -10.34 1.43 -5.37
N VAL A 30 -9.86 0.51 -6.20
CA VAL A 30 -9.07 0.86 -7.39
C VAL A 30 -9.91 1.66 -8.38
N ILE A 31 -11.15 1.25 -8.61
CA ILE A 31 -12.09 1.95 -9.50
C ILE A 31 -12.39 3.35 -8.94
N SER A 32 -12.82 3.45 -7.69
CA SER A 32 -13.13 4.75 -7.06
C SER A 32 -11.95 5.71 -7.13
N ASN A 33 -10.74 5.23 -6.80
CA ASN A 33 -9.51 6.03 -6.86
C ASN A 33 -9.19 6.53 -8.28
N ALA A 34 -9.42 5.70 -9.29
CA ALA A 34 -9.05 6.00 -10.66
C ALA A 34 -10.09 6.84 -11.41
N THR A 35 -11.36 6.64 -11.10
CA THR A 35 -12.50 7.26 -11.80
C THR A 35 -13.08 8.47 -11.07
N LEU A 36 -12.73 8.63 -9.79
CA LEU A 36 -13.33 9.60 -8.87
C LEU A 36 -14.85 9.42 -8.72
N ILE A 37 -15.35 8.20 -8.90
CA ILE A 37 -16.71 7.82 -8.50
C ILE A 37 -16.69 7.50 -7.02
N ASP A 38 -17.68 8.02 -6.29
CA ASP A 38 -17.80 7.78 -4.85
C ASP A 38 -17.76 6.28 -4.54
N HIS A 39 -16.91 5.90 -3.59
CA HIS A 39 -16.77 4.51 -3.16
C HIS A 39 -18.10 3.92 -2.67
N GLU A 40 -18.95 4.73 -2.04
CA GLU A 40 -20.25 4.30 -1.54
C GLU A 40 -21.21 3.98 -2.69
N LYS A 41 -21.25 4.79 -3.76
CA LYS A 41 -22.01 4.47 -4.98
C LYS A 41 -21.59 3.11 -5.57
N LEU A 42 -20.27 2.85 -5.65
CA LEU A 42 -19.77 1.56 -6.12
C LEU A 42 -20.12 0.41 -5.19
N ARG A 43 -20.29 0.66 -3.89
CA ARG A 43 -20.65 -0.34 -2.90
C ARG A 43 -22.14 -0.68 -2.95
N THR A 44 -23.02 0.31 -3.05
CA THR A 44 -24.48 0.17 -3.06
C THR A 44 -25.03 -0.20 -4.43
N GLY A 45 -24.29 0.12 -5.50
CA GLY A 45 -24.75 -0.04 -6.89
C GLY A 45 -25.58 1.15 -7.39
N GLU A 46 -25.60 2.26 -6.66
CA GLU A 46 -26.30 3.49 -7.05
C GLU A 46 -25.50 4.27 -8.13
N ILE A 47 -25.30 3.62 -9.26
CA ILE A 47 -24.52 4.10 -10.40
C ILE A 47 -25.47 4.78 -11.39
N ASP A 48 -25.23 6.05 -11.69
CA ASP A 48 -25.99 6.77 -12.71
C ASP A 48 -25.38 6.61 -14.14
N MET A 49 -26.05 7.15 -15.15
CA MET A 49 -25.61 6.99 -16.55
C MET A 49 -24.24 7.66 -16.81
N SER A 50 -23.95 8.76 -16.13
CA SER A 50 -22.65 9.45 -16.27
C SER A 50 -21.52 8.64 -15.62
N ASP A 51 -21.79 8.02 -14.48
CA ASP A 51 -20.85 7.10 -13.83
C ASP A 51 -20.55 5.90 -14.73
N TRP A 52 -21.58 5.32 -15.39
CA TRP A 52 -21.40 4.22 -16.33
C TRP A 52 -20.51 4.58 -17.50
N GLU A 53 -20.63 5.76 -18.05
CA GLU A 53 -19.75 6.25 -19.15
C GLU A 53 -18.31 6.32 -18.68
N VAL A 54 -18.06 6.87 -17.48
CA VAL A 54 -16.73 6.96 -16.89
C VAL A 54 -16.14 5.56 -16.64
N LEU A 55 -16.93 4.63 -16.10
CA LEU A 55 -16.51 3.24 -15.86
C LEU A 55 -16.13 2.52 -17.16
N PHE A 56 -16.95 2.69 -18.22
CA PHE A 56 -16.70 2.08 -19.51
C PHE A 56 -15.40 2.60 -20.14
N ASN A 57 -15.19 3.92 -20.10
CA ASN A 57 -13.98 4.54 -20.59
C ASN A 57 -12.75 4.09 -19.80
N PHE A 58 -12.84 4.06 -18.48
CA PHE A 58 -11.76 3.54 -17.63
C PHE A 58 -11.42 2.08 -17.94
N TYR A 59 -12.44 1.22 -18.11
CA TYR A 59 -12.22 -0.18 -18.51
C TYR A 59 -11.49 -0.25 -19.86
N ARG A 60 -12.00 0.45 -20.87
CA ARG A 60 -11.47 0.40 -22.23
C ARG A 60 -10.04 0.92 -22.34
N GLU A 61 -9.76 2.03 -21.68
CA GLU A 61 -8.49 2.76 -21.87
C GLU A 61 -7.41 2.34 -20.88
N THR A 62 -7.82 1.92 -19.69
CA THR A 62 -6.89 1.69 -18.57
C THR A 62 -6.82 0.22 -18.16
N LEU A 63 -7.97 -0.39 -17.84
CA LEU A 63 -7.98 -1.77 -17.31
C LEU A 63 -7.75 -2.80 -18.40
N ARG A 64 -8.29 -2.60 -19.59
CA ARG A 64 -8.09 -3.52 -20.71
C ARG A 64 -6.59 -3.64 -21.03
N GLY A 65 -6.06 -4.85 -20.84
CA GLY A 65 -4.62 -5.11 -21.02
C GLY A 65 -3.73 -4.70 -19.85
N SER A 66 -4.31 -4.26 -18.72
CA SER A 66 -3.55 -4.19 -17.47
C SER A 66 -3.28 -5.61 -16.95
N ARG A 67 -2.13 -5.77 -16.26
CA ARG A 67 -1.70 -7.05 -15.70
C ARG A 67 -1.74 -6.94 -14.16
N PHE A 68 -2.88 -7.29 -13.60
CA PHE A 68 -3.10 -7.23 -12.16
C PHE A 68 -3.54 -8.60 -11.65
N ILE A 69 -2.75 -9.20 -10.79
CA ILE A 69 -3.03 -10.48 -10.13
C ILE A 69 -3.45 -10.17 -8.70
N VAL A 70 -4.63 -10.62 -8.31
CA VAL A 70 -5.11 -10.53 -6.92
C VAL A 70 -5.29 -11.93 -6.38
N ASP A 71 -4.59 -12.23 -5.30
CA ASP A 71 -4.77 -13.43 -4.50
C ASP A 71 -5.38 -13.06 -3.15
N GLU A 72 -6.50 -13.66 -2.80
CA GLU A 72 -7.24 -13.42 -1.55
C GLU A 72 -7.17 -14.62 -0.59
N SER A 73 -6.16 -15.47 -0.77
CA SER A 73 -5.94 -16.61 0.11
C SER A 73 -5.44 -16.14 1.47
N SER A 74 -6.24 -16.32 2.51
CA SER A 74 -5.95 -15.86 3.88
C SER A 74 -4.77 -16.57 4.57
N THR A 75 -4.34 -17.72 4.04
CA THR A 75 -3.32 -18.58 4.67
C THR A 75 -2.13 -18.86 3.77
N ILE A 76 -1.89 -18.01 2.77
CA ILE A 76 -0.81 -18.21 1.81
C ILE A 76 0.57 -18.00 2.44
N THR A 77 1.49 -18.92 2.19
CA THR A 77 2.89 -18.83 2.61
C THR A 77 3.74 -18.07 1.58
N VAL A 78 4.91 -17.57 2.01
CA VAL A 78 5.87 -16.91 1.10
C VAL A 78 6.36 -17.87 0.01
N ALA A 79 6.49 -19.16 0.34
CA ALA A 79 6.89 -20.19 -0.64
C ALA A 79 5.82 -20.37 -1.74
N GLU A 80 4.54 -20.38 -1.37
CA GLU A 80 3.42 -20.46 -2.32
C GLU A 80 3.30 -19.19 -3.16
N MET A 81 3.44 -18.00 -2.55
CA MET A 81 3.52 -16.73 -3.29
C MET A 81 4.59 -16.79 -4.37
N LYS A 82 5.80 -17.19 -3.99
CA LYS A 82 6.93 -17.35 -4.90
C LYS A 82 6.64 -18.36 -6.00
N ALA A 83 6.07 -19.52 -5.68
CA ALA A 83 5.73 -20.56 -6.66
C ALA A 83 4.73 -20.07 -7.71
N LYS A 84 3.69 -19.29 -7.27
CA LYS A 84 2.72 -18.66 -8.18
C LYS A 84 3.39 -17.65 -9.10
N LEU A 85 4.30 -16.82 -8.57
CA LEU A 85 4.88 -15.68 -9.28
C LEU A 85 6.07 -16.07 -10.19
N ARG A 86 6.72 -17.19 -9.98
CA ARG A 86 7.85 -17.65 -10.83
C ARG A 86 7.50 -17.79 -12.32
N ARG A 87 6.22 -17.97 -12.63
CA ARG A 87 5.73 -18.12 -14.01
C ARG A 87 5.42 -16.80 -14.69
N GLU A 88 5.39 -15.69 -13.92
CA GLU A 88 5.08 -14.36 -14.43
C GLU A 88 6.33 -13.69 -14.99
N LYS A 89 6.41 -13.61 -16.33
CA LYS A 89 7.61 -13.11 -17.03
C LYS A 89 7.85 -11.62 -16.84
N ASP A 90 6.77 -10.84 -16.72
CA ASP A 90 6.81 -9.38 -16.67
C ASP A 90 6.41 -8.83 -15.29
N LEU A 91 6.75 -9.56 -14.24
CA LEU A 91 6.47 -9.11 -12.88
C LEU A 91 7.20 -7.79 -12.59
N GLY A 92 6.46 -6.81 -12.08
CA GLY A 92 6.99 -5.47 -11.80
C GLY A 92 6.98 -5.09 -10.32
N CYS A 93 6.01 -5.62 -9.56
CA CYS A 93 5.88 -5.33 -8.15
C CYS A 93 5.01 -6.37 -7.46
N ILE A 94 5.31 -6.64 -6.19
CA ILE A 94 4.49 -7.48 -5.30
C ILE A 94 4.01 -6.61 -4.15
N ILE A 95 2.73 -6.71 -3.79
CA ILE A 95 2.13 -6.03 -2.64
C ILE A 95 1.54 -7.09 -1.72
N ILE A 96 1.80 -7.01 -0.43
CA ILE A 96 1.31 -7.93 0.59
C ILE A 96 0.58 -7.13 1.68
N ASP A 97 -0.72 -7.38 1.84
CA ASP A 97 -1.60 -6.67 2.76
C ASP A 97 -2.27 -7.67 3.72
N TYR A 98 -1.81 -7.81 4.95
CA TYR A 98 -0.65 -7.23 5.64
C TYR A 98 0.07 -8.31 6.47
N LEU A 99 1.31 -8.03 6.84
CA LEU A 99 2.24 -8.99 7.47
C LEU A 99 1.67 -9.75 8.67
N GLN A 100 0.95 -9.05 9.56
CA GLN A 100 0.45 -9.66 10.80
C GLN A 100 -0.65 -10.70 10.57
N LEU A 101 -1.23 -10.80 9.38
CA LEU A 101 -2.16 -11.88 9.03
C LEU A 101 -1.44 -13.13 8.53
N MET A 102 -0.16 -13.02 8.22
CA MET A 102 0.67 -14.20 7.92
C MET A 102 1.00 -14.93 9.23
N GLY A 103 0.83 -16.25 9.24
CA GLY A 103 1.26 -17.10 10.35
C GLY A 103 0.13 -17.82 11.10
N SER A 104 0.53 -18.65 12.03
CA SER A 104 -0.37 -19.56 12.77
C SER A 104 -1.20 -18.89 13.87
N GLY A 105 -0.95 -17.61 14.19
CA GLY A 105 -1.62 -16.89 15.27
C GLY A 105 -1.17 -17.31 16.68
N SER A 106 -0.16 -18.17 16.82
CA SER A 106 0.41 -18.53 18.12
C SER A 106 1.14 -17.33 18.74
N THR A 107 0.82 -17.00 19.99
CA THR A 107 1.39 -15.84 20.68
C THR A 107 2.83 -16.04 21.15
N ASP A 108 3.22 -17.30 21.40
CA ASP A 108 4.48 -17.61 22.09
C ASP A 108 5.75 -17.37 21.27
N ASN A 109 5.62 -17.28 19.93
CA ASN A 109 6.75 -17.08 19.01
C ASN A 109 6.52 -16.00 17.94
N ARG A 110 5.60 -15.06 18.20
CA ARG A 110 5.17 -14.09 17.17
C ARG A 110 6.30 -13.24 16.59
N VAL A 111 7.22 -12.80 17.44
CA VAL A 111 8.39 -11.99 17.02
C VAL A 111 9.28 -12.80 16.06
N GLN A 112 9.48 -14.08 16.40
CA GLN A 112 10.29 -14.96 15.56
C GLN A 112 9.60 -15.28 14.21
N GLU A 113 8.29 -15.56 14.23
CA GLU A 113 7.51 -15.77 12.99
C GLU A 113 7.63 -14.56 12.06
N ILE A 114 7.46 -13.35 12.59
CA ILE A 114 7.58 -12.11 11.80
C ILE A 114 8.98 -11.98 11.22
N ALA A 115 10.03 -12.30 11.99
CA ALA A 115 11.41 -12.27 11.51
C ALA A 115 11.67 -13.27 10.37
N GLU A 116 11.09 -14.46 10.48
CA GLU A 116 11.17 -15.46 9.41
C GLU A 116 10.44 -15.01 8.14
N TYR A 117 9.25 -14.42 8.27
CA TYR A 117 8.51 -13.89 7.12
C TYR A 117 9.22 -12.72 6.45
N THR A 118 9.70 -11.73 7.20
CA THR A 118 10.41 -10.58 6.62
C THR A 118 11.66 -11.03 5.88
N ARG A 119 12.40 -11.97 6.46
CA ARG A 119 13.56 -12.57 5.82
C ARG A 119 13.21 -13.33 4.54
N ALA A 120 12.17 -14.17 4.59
CA ALA A 120 11.71 -14.93 3.43
C ALA A 120 11.21 -14.01 2.30
N ILE A 121 10.46 -12.96 2.64
CA ILE A 121 9.98 -11.94 1.69
C ILE A 121 11.17 -11.20 1.06
N LYS A 122 12.18 -10.82 1.85
CA LYS A 122 13.39 -10.19 1.31
C LYS A 122 14.13 -11.09 0.33
N LEU A 123 14.23 -12.38 0.63
CA LEU A 123 14.84 -13.37 -0.29
C LEU A 123 13.99 -13.54 -1.56
N MET A 124 12.66 -13.62 -1.44
CA MET A 124 11.76 -13.69 -2.59
C MET A 124 11.90 -12.46 -3.49
N ALA A 125 11.97 -11.25 -2.93
CA ALA A 125 12.17 -10.02 -3.69
C ALA A 125 13.48 -10.06 -4.51
N LYS A 126 14.57 -10.56 -3.90
CA LYS A 126 15.86 -10.72 -4.59
C LYS A 126 15.82 -11.76 -5.70
N GLU A 127 15.23 -12.93 -5.42
CA GLU A 127 15.18 -14.01 -6.39
C GLU A 127 14.29 -13.69 -7.60
N LEU A 128 13.16 -13.01 -7.37
CA LEU A 128 12.27 -12.58 -8.45
C LEU A 128 12.72 -11.27 -9.09
N ASN A 129 13.72 -10.59 -8.52
CA ASN A 129 14.27 -9.30 -8.93
C ASN A 129 13.19 -8.22 -9.10
N VAL A 130 12.29 -8.11 -8.12
CA VAL A 130 11.20 -7.13 -8.10
C VAL A 130 11.06 -6.50 -6.71
N PRO A 131 10.60 -5.24 -6.62
CA PRO A 131 10.26 -4.62 -5.35
C PRO A 131 9.06 -5.33 -4.71
N VAL A 132 9.11 -5.46 -3.39
CA VAL A 132 7.99 -5.92 -2.56
C VAL A 132 7.56 -4.77 -1.65
N ILE A 133 6.29 -4.42 -1.69
CA ILE A 133 5.63 -3.49 -0.77
C ILE A 133 4.91 -4.35 0.27
N LEU A 134 5.40 -4.33 1.50
CA LEU A 134 4.83 -5.06 2.61
C LEU A 134 4.12 -4.08 3.54
N LEU A 135 2.81 -4.26 3.72
CA LEU A 135 2.06 -3.48 4.68
C LEU A 135 2.21 -4.10 6.07
N SER A 136 2.32 -3.24 7.08
CA SER A 136 2.44 -3.65 8.48
C SER A 136 1.65 -2.72 9.37
N GLN A 137 0.93 -3.28 10.33
CA GLN A 137 0.30 -2.50 11.38
C GLN A 137 1.34 -1.98 12.37
N LEU A 138 1.08 -0.79 12.90
CA LEU A 138 1.85 -0.23 14.01
C LEU A 138 1.38 -0.81 15.35
N SER A 139 2.30 -0.84 16.31
CA SER A 139 1.99 -1.22 17.68
C SER A 139 0.95 -0.27 18.29
N ARG A 140 -0.01 -0.83 19.03
CA ARG A 140 -1.00 -0.04 19.78
C ARG A 140 -0.38 0.88 20.83
N SER A 141 0.89 0.73 21.17
CA SER A 141 1.60 1.60 22.12
C SER A 141 1.64 3.06 21.66
N ILE A 142 1.57 3.32 20.34
CA ILE A 142 1.51 4.69 19.79
C ILE A 142 0.32 5.48 20.31
N THR A 143 -0.82 4.83 20.57
CA THR A 143 -2.04 5.52 21.06
C THR A 143 -1.92 6.03 22.48
N LYS A 144 -0.95 5.49 23.27
CA LYS A 144 -0.69 5.86 24.66
C LYS A 144 0.30 7.01 24.82
N ARG A 145 0.98 7.40 23.75
CA ARG A 145 1.92 8.52 23.77
C ARG A 145 1.19 9.84 23.58
N GLU A 146 1.74 10.89 24.13
CA GLU A 146 1.30 12.27 23.89
C GLU A 146 1.59 12.66 22.42
N ASP A 147 2.82 12.48 21.98
CA ASP A 147 3.19 12.58 20.57
C ASP A 147 2.92 11.25 19.84
N LYS A 148 1.92 11.29 18.94
CA LYS A 148 1.49 10.14 18.15
C LYS A 148 2.19 10.06 16.78
N THR A 149 3.24 10.83 16.57
CA THR A 149 4.08 10.71 15.37
C THR A 149 4.67 9.30 15.28
N PRO A 150 4.46 8.56 14.19
CA PRO A 150 4.98 7.21 14.03
C PRO A 150 6.51 7.18 14.03
N GLN A 151 7.08 6.17 14.69
CA GLN A 151 8.53 5.97 14.84
C GLN A 151 8.90 4.52 14.55
N LEU A 152 10.18 4.26 14.24
CA LEU A 152 10.68 2.90 13.98
C LEU A 152 10.46 1.96 15.18
N SER A 153 10.49 2.49 16.41
CA SER A 153 10.15 1.74 17.63
C SER A 153 8.70 1.26 17.67
N ASP A 154 7.80 1.81 16.87
CA ASP A 154 6.41 1.36 16.77
C ASP A 154 6.27 0.08 15.94
N LEU A 155 7.35 -0.32 15.27
CA LEU A 155 7.53 -1.65 14.67
C LEU A 155 8.09 -2.67 15.70
N ARG A 156 7.95 -2.41 17.00
CA ARG A 156 8.66 -3.03 18.12
C ARG A 156 8.52 -4.55 18.22
N ASP A 157 7.38 -5.09 17.87
CA ASP A 157 7.18 -6.56 17.85
C ASP A 157 7.88 -7.23 16.67
N SER A 158 8.66 -6.45 15.91
CA SER A 158 9.27 -6.85 14.65
C SER A 158 10.47 -5.97 14.30
N GLY A 159 11.46 -5.86 15.19
CA GLY A 159 12.75 -5.22 14.86
C GLY A 159 13.39 -5.77 13.58
N SER A 160 13.02 -6.99 13.19
CA SER A 160 13.34 -7.60 11.92
C SER A 160 12.75 -6.87 10.70
N ILE A 161 11.55 -6.28 10.81
CA ILE A 161 10.98 -5.47 9.71
C ILE A 161 11.92 -4.30 9.41
N GLU A 162 12.34 -3.59 10.47
CA GLU A 162 13.28 -2.49 10.30
C GLU A 162 14.59 -2.96 9.69
N GLN A 163 15.14 -4.09 10.12
CA GLN A 163 16.42 -4.60 9.63
C GLN A 163 16.37 -5.01 8.16
N ASP A 164 15.32 -5.74 7.76
CA ASP A 164 15.19 -6.32 6.42
C ASP A 164 14.71 -5.32 5.36
N ALA A 165 13.90 -4.31 5.75
CA ALA A 165 13.40 -3.30 4.83
C ALA A 165 14.53 -2.37 4.33
N ASP A 166 14.51 -2.05 3.04
CA ASP A 166 15.37 -1.02 2.47
C ASP A 166 14.80 0.38 2.69
N VAL A 167 13.48 0.50 2.69
CA VAL A 167 12.73 1.74 2.93
C VAL A 167 11.62 1.44 3.92
N VAL A 168 11.41 2.33 4.88
CA VAL A 168 10.26 2.31 5.80
C VAL A 168 9.52 3.62 5.68
N LEU A 169 8.25 3.51 5.33
CA LEU A 169 7.32 4.63 5.23
C LEU A 169 6.23 4.48 6.28
N PHE A 170 6.01 5.50 7.09
CA PHE A 170 4.82 5.58 7.93
C PHE A 170 3.81 6.53 7.31
N LEU A 171 2.56 6.14 7.38
CA LEU A 171 1.43 6.94 6.94
C LEU A 171 0.67 7.40 8.18
N ASP A 172 0.46 8.69 8.32
CA ASP A 172 -0.30 9.27 9.41
C ASP A 172 -1.33 10.27 8.90
N ARG A 173 -2.50 10.27 9.52
CA ARG A 173 -3.53 11.27 9.31
C ARG A 173 -3.83 11.94 10.64
N PRO A 174 -3.25 13.12 10.90
CA PRO A 174 -3.37 13.81 12.18
C PRO A 174 -4.83 14.02 12.64
N GLU A 175 -5.76 14.18 11.71
CA GLU A 175 -7.20 14.34 12.01
C GLU A 175 -7.83 13.12 12.69
N THR A 176 -7.24 11.93 12.57
CA THR A 176 -7.78 10.71 13.17
C THR A 176 -7.52 10.60 14.67
N HIS A 177 -6.56 11.36 15.18
CA HIS A 177 -6.13 11.26 16.58
C HIS A 177 -5.92 12.62 17.27
N THR A 178 -5.99 13.74 16.53
CA THR A 178 -5.85 15.09 17.08
C THR A 178 -7.10 15.91 16.75
N PRO A 179 -8.02 16.08 17.71
CA PRO A 179 -9.20 16.91 17.51
C PRO A 179 -8.80 18.34 17.12
N ASN A 180 -9.55 18.93 16.20
CA ASN A 180 -9.36 20.32 15.74
C ASN A 180 -7.98 20.63 15.14
N THR A 181 -7.27 19.62 14.62
CA THR A 181 -6.03 19.85 13.88
C THR A 181 -6.25 20.77 12.67
N PRO A 182 -5.33 21.69 12.37
CA PRO A 182 -5.37 22.47 11.11
C PRO A 182 -5.08 21.61 9.88
N LYS A 183 -4.62 20.35 10.06
CA LYS A 183 -4.24 19.40 9.00
C LYS A 183 -5.40 18.46 8.64
N LYS A 184 -6.58 19.02 8.37
CA LYS A 184 -7.71 18.25 7.84
C LYS A 184 -7.40 17.76 6.42
N ASN A 185 -7.78 16.53 6.12
CA ASN A 185 -7.54 15.90 4.81
C ASN A 185 -6.05 15.88 4.40
N ILE A 186 -5.13 15.91 5.36
CA ILE A 186 -3.70 15.75 5.09
C ILE A 186 -3.26 14.34 5.49
N MET A 187 -2.56 13.68 4.57
CA MET A 187 -1.81 12.47 4.81
C MET A 187 -0.33 12.83 4.95
N GLU A 188 0.24 12.62 6.11
CA GLU A 188 1.67 12.75 6.33
C GLU A 188 2.36 11.42 6.04
N VAL A 189 3.39 11.46 5.21
CA VAL A 189 4.23 10.30 4.89
C VAL A 189 5.62 10.53 5.45
N TYR A 190 6.00 9.74 6.45
CA TYR A 190 7.32 9.80 7.08
C TYR A 190 8.23 8.77 6.44
N ILE A 191 9.28 9.21 5.77
CA ILE A 191 10.36 8.36 5.26
C ILE A 191 11.33 8.14 6.42
N SER A 192 11.07 7.14 7.27
CA SER A 192 11.81 6.94 8.52
C SER A 192 13.07 6.10 8.34
N LYS A 193 13.13 5.31 7.26
CA LYS A 193 14.34 4.62 6.82
C LYS A 193 14.42 4.69 5.30
N ASN A 194 15.61 4.96 4.77
CA ASN A 194 15.90 4.88 3.34
C ASN A 194 17.38 4.51 3.16
N ARG A 195 17.63 3.25 2.77
CA ARG A 195 19.00 2.71 2.65
C ARG A 195 19.84 3.44 1.59
N HIS A 196 19.19 3.96 0.56
CA HIS A 196 19.86 4.56 -0.60
C HIS A 196 19.55 6.04 -0.80
N GLY A 197 18.88 6.69 0.16
CA GLY A 197 18.47 8.08 0.03
C GLY A 197 18.28 8.76 1.39
N ARG A 198 17.67 9.94 1.34
CA ARG A 198 17.40 10.74 2.53
C ARG A 198 16.12 10.28 3.22
N THR A 199 16.08 10.44 4.53
CA THR A 199 14.85 10.40 5.33
C THR A 199 14.18 11.76 5.32
N GLY A 200 12.90 11.83 5.70
CA GLY A 200 12.17 13.09 5.73
C GLY A 200 10.67 12.88 5.82
N LYS A 201 9.92 13.96 5.62
CA LYS A 201 8.47 13.97 5.65
C LYS A 201 7.92 14.67 4.42
N ILE A 202 6.85 14.14 3.86
CA ILE A 202 6.04 14.78 2.82
C ILE A 202 4.58 14.83 3.25
N GLU A 203 3.86 15.83 2.79
CA GLU A 203 2.42 15.97 3.00
C GLU A 203 1.70 15.79 1.67
N LEU A 204 0.59 15.06 1.72
CA LEU A 204 -0.26 14.75 0.58
C LEU A 204 -1.71 15.08 0.94
N LEU A 205 -2.52 15.42 -0.03
CA LEU A 205 -3.96 15.60 0.16
C LEU A 205 -4.64 14.24 0.18
N TRP A 206 -5.42 13.98 1.22
CA TRP A 206 -6.27 12.80 1.36
C TRP A 206 -7.70 13.12 0.96
N ASP A 207 -8.25 12.35 0.05
CA ASP A 207 -9.66 12.39 -0.34
C ASP A 207 -10.32 11.07 0.09
N GLY A 208 -11.06 11.13 1.20
CA GLY A 208 -11.72 9.96 1.77
C GLY A 208 -12.88 9.43 0.93
N THR A 209 -13.58 10.30 0.21
CA THR A 209 -14.73 9.95 -0.64
C THR A 209 -14.30 9.01 -1.77
N HIS A 210 -13.15 9.30 -2.37
CA HIS A 210 -12.62 8.52 -3.50
C HIS A 210 -11.45 7.63 -3.10
N THR A 211 -11.14 7.53 -1.80
CA THR A 211 -10.00 6.74 -1.29
C THR A 211 -8.71 7.09 -2.06
N SER A 212 -8.48 8.37 -2.30
CA SER A 212 -7.38 8.83 -3.13
C SER A 212 -6.40 9.74 -2.40
N ILE A 213 -5.16 9.73 -2.88
CA ILE A 213 -4.07 10.58 -2.38
C ILE A 213 -3.53 11.39 -3.55
N LYS A 214 -3.43 12.71 -3.37
CA LYS A 214 -2.94 13.64 -4.39
C LYS A 214 -1.75 14.44 -3.86
N SER A 215 -0.87 14.86 -4.75
CA SER A 215 0.18 15.82 -4.42
C SER A 215 -0.46 17.15 -4.02
N ILE A 216 0.09 17.79 -2.99
CA ILE A 216 -0.20 19.18 -2.72
C ILE A 216 0.64 19.99 -3.70
N ASP A 217 0.01 20.75 -4.60
CA ASP A 217 0.71 21.67 -5.48
C ASP A 217 1.39 22.75 -4.61
N ARG A 218 2.67 22.56 -4.39
CA ARG A 218 3.51 23.64 -3.90
C ARG A 218 3.85 24.49 -5.12
N ALA A 219 3.44 25.76 -5.09
CA ALA A 219 3.94 26.74 -6.05
C ALA A 219 5.48 26.57 -6.15
N PRO A 220 6.06 26.59 -7.35
CA PRO A 220 7.51 26.46 -7.49
C PRO A 220 8.16 27.53 -6.61
N VAL A 221 9.04 27.09 -5.71
CA VAL A 221 9.90 28.00 -4.94
C VAL A 221 10.70 28.78 -5.99
N PRO A 222 10.64 30.12 -6.03
CA PRO A 222 11.46 30.88 -6.96
C PRO A 222 12.91 30.48 -6.74
N GLU A 223 13.57 29.96 -7.75
CA GLU A 223 15.02 29.80 -7.75
C GLU A 223 15.60 31.22 -7.76
N GLY A 224 16.24 31.59 -6.70
CA GLY A 224 17.02 32.81 -6.65
C GLY A 224 16.83 33.65 -5.40
N ILE A 225 17.61 33.45 -4.38
CA ILE A 225 18.52 34.47 -3.79
C ILE A 225 19.72 33.71 -3.22
#